data_5c51f5a2af7810969090e914ca15e6f8
#
_entry.id   5c51f5a2af7810969090e914ca15e6f8
#
_cell.length_a   1.000
_cell.length_b   1.000
_cell.length_c   1.000
_cell.angle_alpha   90.00
_cell.angle_beta   90.00
_cell.angle_gamma   90.00
#
_symmetry.space_group_name_H-M   'P 1'
#
loop_
_entity.id
_entity.type
_entity.pdbx_description
1 polymer ?
#
loop_
_entity_poly.entity_id
_entity_poly.type
_entity_poly.pdbx_seq_one_letter_code
_entity_poly.pdbx_strand_id
1 'polypeptide(L)'
;MKLDAYTVGFLRRPAGAPQMPEAELDALQQRHLAFWAGLREAGHVLVNGPFTGQPDESLRGISVFRTSPEETRRLAEKDPSVLAGRLALEVFTWLMPHGALGDRPAATVDEA
;
A
#
# COMPACT_ATOMS: atom_id res chain seq x y z
N MET A 1 -21.23 9.20 -15.52
CA MET A 1 -20.35 8.01 -15.64
C MET A 1 -20.16 7.37 -14.27
N LYS A 2 -20.31 6.06 -14.21
CA LYS A 2 -20.10 5.32 -12.97
C LYS A 2 -18.63 4.91 -12.84
N LEU A 3 -18.03 5.22 -11.72
CA LEU A 3 -16.63 4.92 -11.42
C LEU A 3 -16.52 4.10 -10.15
N ASP A 4 -15.58 3.18 -10.15
CA ASP A 4 -15.19 2.46 -8.95
C ASP A 4 -14.06 3.22 -8.27
N ALA A 5 -14.14 3.36 -6.95
CA ALA A 5 -13.09 3.97 -6.14
C ALA A 5 -12.35 2.88 -5.37
N TYR A 6 -11.07 2.75 -5.65
CA TYR A 6 -10.14 1.97 -4.84
C TYR A 6 -9.23 2.93 -4.09
N THR A 7 -8.53 2.43 -3.12
CA THR A 7 -7.52 3.20 -2.42
C THR A 7 -6.14 2.66 -2.77
N VAL A 8 -5.26 3.55 -3.19
CA VAL A 8 -3.88 3.21 -3.54
C VAL A 8 -2.96 3.68 -2.44
N GLY A 9 -2.08 2.78 -1.97
CA GLY A 9 -1.02 3.11 -1.05
C GLY A 9 0.33 3.02 -1.75
N PHE A 10 1.13 4.08 -1.64
CA PHE A 10 2.52 4.06 -2.07
C PHE A 10 3.41 3.99 -0.84
N LEU A 11 4.44 3.17 -0.91
CA LEU A 11 5.47 3.09 0.11
C LEU A 11 6.74 3.76 -0.40
N ARG A 12 7.23 4.74 0.36
CA ARG A 12 8.47 5.46 0.06
C ARG A 12 9.50 5.23 1.14
N ARG A 13 10.77 5.25 0.75
CA ARG A 13 11.86 5.30 1.70
C ARG A 13 12.19 6.77 2.00
N PRO A 14 11.94 7.25 3.24
CA PRO A 14 12.30 8.62 3.60
C PRO A 14 13.82 8.82 3.52
N ALA A 15 14.26 10.04 3.20
CA ALA A 15 15.67 10.38 3.14
C ALA A 15 16.39 10.14 4.47
N GLY A 16 15.69 10.31 5.59
CA GLY A 16 16.23 10.07 6.92
C GLY A 16 15.95 8.68 7.48
N ALA A 17 15.66 7.69 6.63
CA ALA A 17 15.35 6.34 7.09
C ALA A 17 16.51 5.78 7.95
N PRO A 18 16.21 5.19 9.13
CA PRO A 18 17.25 4.66 9.99
C PRO A 18 18.05 3.56 9.30
N GLN A 19 19.35 3.58 9.49
CA GLN A 19 20.21 2.49 9.06
C GLN A 19 20.20 1.40 10.14
N MET A 20 20.23 0.16 9.70
CA MET A 20 20.19 -1.00 10.58
C MET A 20 21.19 -2.03 10.10
N PRO A 21 21.72 -2.87 11.00
CA PRO A 21 22.52 -4.02 10.59
C PRO A 21 21.73 -4.93 9.66
N GLU A 22 22.43 -5.60 8.76
CA GLU A 22 21.80 -6.45 7.73
C GLU A 22 20.85 -7.48 8.33
N ALA A 23 21.24 -8.12 9.43
CA ALA A 23 20.39 -9.12 10.08
C ALA A 23 19.07 -8.52 10.59
N GLU A 24 19.10 -7.28 11.08
CA GLU A 24 17.87 -6.58 11.51
C GLU A 24 17.01 -6.20 10.32
N LEU A 25 17.61 -5.76 9.22
CA LEU A 25 16.89 -5.44 7.99
C LEU A 25 16.20 -6.69 7.43
N ASP A 26 16.88 -7.82 7.44
CA ASP A 26 16.32 -9.09 6.97
C ASP A 26 15.13 -9.50 7.84
N ALA A 27 15.26 -9.40 9.16
CA ALA A 27 14.17 -9.72 10.08
C ALA A 27 12.97 -8.76 9.88
N LEU A 28 13.24 -7.48 9.70
CA LEU A 28 12.22 -6.48 9.45
C LEU A 28 11.48 -6.77 8.14
N GLN A 29 12.22 -7.14 7.09
CA GLN A 29 11.64 -7.50 5.80
C GLN A 29 10.72 -8.70 5.92
N GLN A 30 11.09 -9.72 6.69
CA GLN A 30 10.23 -10.88 6.93
C GLN A 30 8.91 -10.46 7.61
N ARG A 31 8.97 -9.60 8.61
CA ARG A 31 7.78 -9.11 9.29
C ARG A 31 6.91 -8.24 8.39
N HIS A 32 7.54 -7.40 7.55
CA HIS A 32 6.87 -6.59 6.55
C HIS A 32 6.09 -7.46 5.58
N LEU A 33 6.72 -8.48 5.00
CA LEU A 33 6.08 -9.38 4.05
C LEU A 33 4.92 -10.15 4.69
N ALA A 34 5.09 -10.63 5.91
CA ALA A 34 4.04 -11.32 6.65
C ALA A 34 2.85 -10.40 6.95
N PHE A 35 3.12 -9.15 7.29
CA PHE A 35 2.08 -8.16 7.56
C PHE A 35 1.19 -7.95 6.33
N TRP A 36 1.79 -7.73 5.15
CA TRP A 36 1.04 -7.50 3.92
C TRP A 36 0.32 -8.77 3.45
N ALA A 37 0.90 -9.93 3.64
CA ALA A 37 0.21 -11.20 3.39
C ALA A 37 -1.07 -11.30 4.23
N GLY A 38 -1.01 -10.88 5.50
CA GLY A 38 -2.18 -10.84 6.38
C GLY A 38 -3.28 -9.91 5.89
N LEU A 39 -2.90 -8.74 5.37
CA LEU A 39 -3.87 -7.81 4.79
C LEU A 39 -4.57 -8.37 3.56
N ARG A 40 -3.82 -9.11 2.72
CA ARG A 40 -4.40 -9.78 1.55
C ARG A 40 -5.36 -10.89 1.99
N GLU A 41 -4.97 -11.71 2.94
CA GLU A 41 -5.81 -12.80 3.46
C GLU A 41 -7.09 -12.28 4.10
N ALA A 42 -7.01 -11.14 4.77
CA ALA A 42 -8.18 -10.49 5.37
C ALA A 42 -9.10 -9.84 4.33
N GLY A 43 -8.69 -9.78 3.06
CA GLY A 43 -9.48 -9.20 1.99
C GLY A 43 -9.38 -7.68 1.88
N HIS A 44 -8.49 -7.03 2.61
CA HIS A 44 -8.31 -5.58 2.55
C HIS A 44 -7.51 -5.14 1.32
N VAL A 45 -6.52 -5.93 0.95
CA VAL A 45 -5.62 -5.64 -0.17
C VAL A 45 -5.95 -6.56 -1.33
N LEU A 46 -6.18 -5.96 -2.51
CA LEU A 46 -6.39 -6.70 -3.74
C LEU A 46 -5.05 -7.21 -4.28
N VAL A 47 -4.06 -6.32 -4.36
CA VAL A 47 -2.74 -6.62 -4.91
C VAL A 47 -1.74 -5.62 -4.35
N ASN A 48 -0.51 -6.05 -4.16
CA ASN A 48 0.60 -5.18 -3.78
C ASN A 48 1.92 -5.77 -4.25
N GLY A 49 2.93 -4.93 -4.38
CA GLY A 49 4.25 -5.39 -4.74
C GLY A 49 5.27 -4.26 -4.83
N PRO A 50 6.56 -4.62 -4.91
CA PRO A 50 7.62 -3.63 -5.03
C PRO A 50 7.76 -3.12 -6.45
N PHE A 51 8.36 -1.94 -6.59
CA PHE A 51 8.79 -1.42 -7.88
C PHE A 51 10.23 -1.85 -8.16
N THR A 52 10.56 -1.92 -9.44
CA THR A 52 11.94 -2.10 -9.92
C THR A 52 12.13 -1.26 -11.17
N GLY A 53 13.32 -0.68 -11.32
CA GLY A 53 13.66 0.14 -12.49
C GLY A 53 13.05 1.54 -12.48
N GLN A 54 12.46 1.96 -11.37
CA GLN A 54 11.89 3.32 -11.26
C GLN A 54 13.01 4.37 -11.18
N PRO A 55 12.86 5.52 -11.88
CA PRO A 55 13.87 6.60 -11.80
C PRO A 55 14.02 7.18 -10.39
N ASP A 56 12.92 7.29 -9.65
CA ASP A 56 12.93 7.71 -8.26
C ASP A 56 12.99 6.47 -7.37
N GLU A 57 14.19 6.15 -6.89
CA GLU A 57 14.42 4.96 -6.07
C GLU A 57 13.77 5.04 -4.69
N SER A 58 13.36 6.22 -4.23
CA SER A 58 12.62 6.34 -2.97
C SER A 58 11.24 5.72 -3.06
N LEU A 59 10.67 5.63 -4.26
CA LEU A 59 9.37 5.00 -4.48
C LEU A 59 9.56 3.48 -4.49
N ARG A 60 9.10 2.81 -3.41
CA ARG A 60 9.44 1.40 -3.17
C ARG A 60 8.37 0.42 -3.59
N GLY A 61 7.10 0.76 -3.45
CA GLY A 61 6.05 -0.17 -3.78
C GLY A 61 4.67 0.46 -3.87
N ILE A 62 3.72 -0.33 -4.35
CA ILE A 62 2.32 0.08 -4.52
C ILE A 62 1.41 -1.01 -3.96
N SER A 63 0.27 -0.59 -3.43
CA SER A 63 -0.80 -1.47 -2.98
C SER A 63 -2.14 -0.92 -3.40
N VAL A 64 -3.08 -1.82 -3.71
CA VAL A 64 -4.46 -1.46 -4.05
C VAL A 64 -5.37 -2.07 -2.99
N PHE A 65 -6.13 -1.21 -2.31
CA PHE A 65 -7.00 -1.58 -1.21
C PHE A 65 -8.47 -1.47 -1.61
N ARG A 66 -9.28 -2.36 -1.02
CA ARG A 66 -10.76 -2.29 -1.08
C ARG A 66 -11.34 -1.37 -0.01
N THR A 67 -10.52 -0.94 0.93
CA THR A 67 -10.93 -0.12 2.07
C THR A 67 -10.90 1.36 1.71
N SER A 68 -11.61 2.19 2.50
CA SER A 68 -11.56 3.64 2.35
C SER A 68 -10.14 4.17 2.61
N PRO A 69 -9.82 5.40 2.18
CA PRO A 69 -8.51 5.99 2.49
C PRO A 69 -8.21 6.03 3.98
N GLU A 70 -9.19 6.36 4.81
CA GLU A 70 -9.01 6.42 6.26
C GLU A 70 -8.71 5.04 6.85
N GLU A 71 -9.49 4.03 6.46
CA GLU A 71 -9.26 2.66 6.90
C GLU A 71 -7.93 2.12 6.39
N THR A 72 -7.60 2.40 5.13
CA THR A 72 -6.33 2.01 4.53
C THR A 72 -5.16 2.55 5.33
N ARG A 73 -5.21 3.85 5.67
CA ARG A 73 -4.14 4.48 6.46
C ARG A 73 -4.02 3.81 7.82
N ARG A 74 -5.14 3.59 8.49
CA ARG A 74 -5.17 2.96 9.81
C ARG A 74 -4.58 1.55 9.78
N LEU A 75 -4.89 0.77 8.75
CA LEU A 75 -4.36 -0.59 8.58
C LEU A 75 -2.87 -0.58 8.25
N ALA A 76 -2.48 0.18 7.23
CA ALA A 76 -1.12 0.14 6.68
C ALA A 76 -0.08 0.82 7.57
N GLU A 77 -0.47 1.78 8.41
CA GLU A 77 0.43 2.41 9.37
C GLU A 77 1.00 1.43 10.40
N LYS A 78 0.40 0.25 10.53
CA LYS A 78 0.87 -0.79 11.45
C LYS A 78 1.95 -1.68 10.84
N ASP A 79 2.30 -1.48 9.57
CA ASP A 79 3.40 -2.20 8.93
C ASP A 79 4.67 -2.00 9.76
N PRO A 80 5.37 -3.08 10.16
CA PRO A 80 6.61 -2.96 10.92
C PRO A 80 7.65 -2.05 10.28
N SER A 81 7.74 -2.02 8.94
CA SER A 81 8.67 -1.13 8.24
C SER A 81 8.27 0.34 8.33
N VAL A 82 6.97 0.62 8.37
CA VAL A 82 6.46 1.98 8.59
C VAL A 82 6.72 2.40 10.02
N LEU A 83 6.43 1.53 10.99
CA LEU A 83 6.66 1.81 12.40
C LEU A 83 8.16 2.03 12.70
N ALA A 84 9.03 1.34 11.99
CA ALA A 84 10.48 1.50 12.14
C ALA A 84 11.05 2.75 11.43
N GLY A 85 10.21 3.50 10.73
CA GLY A 85 10.65 4.70 10.00
C GLY A 85 11.40 4.41 8.71
N ARG A 86 11.41 3.14 8.26
CA ARG A 86 12.07 2.74 7.00
C ARG A 86 11.22 2.99 5.78
N LEU A 87 9.91 3.03 5.95
CA LEU A 87 8.96 3.33 4.89
C LEU A 87 7.95 4.37 5.37
N ALA A 88 7.50 5.21 4.46
CA ALA A 88 6.41 6.15 4.68
C ALA A 88 5.28 5.83 3.72
N LEU A 89 4.05 6.01 4.18
CA LEU A 89 2.86 5.69 3.43
C LEU A 89 2.25 6.95 2.82
N GLU A 90 1.92 6.89 1.52
CA GLU A 90 1.10 7.90 0.84
C GLU A 90 -0.16 7.20 0.37
N VAL A 91 -1.32 7.82 0.62
CA VAL A 91 -2.62 7.22 0.32
C VAL A 91 -3.42 8.13 -0.61
N PHE A 92 -3.97 7.54 -1.66
CA PHE A 92 -4.76 8.23 -2.68
C PHE A 92 -6.02 7.43 -3.00
N THR A 93 -7.09 8.13 -3.35
CA THR A 93 -8.24 7.50 -3.99
C THR A 93 -7.93 7.36 -5.48
N TRP A 94 -8.16 6.16 -6.01
CA TRP A 94 -7.96 5.87 -7.42
C TRP A 94 -9.31 5.53 -8.05
N LEU A 95 -9.80 6.43 -8.89
CA LEU A 95 -11.06 6.22 -9.62
C LEU A 95 -10.77 5.52 -10.94
N MET A 96 -11.64 4.59 -11.32
CA MET A 96 -11.51 3.88 -12.58
C MET A 96 -12.89 3.51 -13.11
N PRO A 97 -13.00 3.15 -14.39
CA PRO A 97 -14.28 2.72 -14.94
C PRO A 97 -14.88 1.57 -14.14
N HIS A 98 -16.20 1.63 -13.94
CA HIS A 98 -16.91 0.61 -13.19
C HIS A 98 -16.61 -0.80 -13.71
N GLY A 99 -16.22 -1.69 -12.80
CA GLY A 99 -15.92 -3.09 -13.14
C GLY A 99 -14.52 -3.31 -13.69
N ALA A 100 -13.67 -2.27 -13.81
CA ALA A 100 -12.35 -2.38 -14.43
C ALA A 100 -11.47 -3.46 -13.82
N LEU A 101 -11.49 -3.61 -12.49
CA LEU A 101 -10.70 -4.62 -11.80
C LEU A 101 -11.46 -5.93 -11.56
N GLY A 102 -12.75 -5.97 -11.85
CA GLY A 102 -13.57 -7.16 -11.65
C GLY A 102 -13.68 -7.59 -10.18
N ASP A 103 -13.50 -6.65 -9.25
CA ASP A 103 -13.51 -6.92 -7.82
C ASP A 103 -14.29 -5.83 -7.09
N ARG A 104 -14.51 -6.02 -5.78
CA ARG A 104 -15.28 -5.09 -4.96
C ARG A 104 -14.46 -3.83 -4.68
N PRO A 105 -14.92 -2.65 -5.12
CA PRO A 105 -14.25 -1.40 -4.79
C PRO A 105 -14.57 -0.95 -3.36
N ALA A 106 -13.84 0.06 -2.87
CA ALA A 106 -14.17 0.74 -1.62
C ALA A 106 -15.53 1.45 -1.73
N ALA A 107 -15.81 2.04 -2.89
CA ALA A 107 -17.07 2.72 -3.17
C ALA A 107 -17.29 2.77 -4.68
N THR A 108 -18.53 3.05 -5.07
CA THR A 108 -18.87 3.36 -6.46
C THR A 108 -19.45 4.77 -6.47
N VAL A 109 -18.94 5.61 -7.36
CA VAL A 109 -19.36 6.98 -7.48
C VAL A 109 -19.89 7.24 -8.90
N ASP A 110 -20.84 8.16 -9.00
CA ASP A 110 -21.42 8.55 -10.28
C ASP A 110 -20.97 9.97 -10.59
N GLU A 111 -20.15 10.10 -11.63
CA GLU A 111 -19.68 11.40 -12.08
C GLU A 111 -20.22 11.74 -13.47
N ALA A 112 -20.71 12.95 -13.57
CA ALA A 112 -21.27 13.47 -14.80
C ALA A 112 -20.18 13.76 -15.84
#